data_a73fc12d27e06acec09051a16c77c6a3
#
_entry.id   a73fc12d27e06acec09051a16c77c6a3
#
_cell.length_a   1.000
_cell.length_b   1.000
_cell.length_c   1.000
_cell.angle_alpha   90.00
_cell.angle_beta   90.00
_cell.angle_gamma   90.00
#
_symmetry.space_group_name_H-M   'P 1'
#
loop_
_entity.id
_entity.type
_entity.pdbx_description
1 polymer ?
#
loop_
_entity_poly.entity_id
_entity_poly.type
_entity_poly.pdbx_seq_one_letter_code
_entity_poly.pdbx_strand_id
1 'polypeptide(L)'
;DLRASSVLSKNENIFNWISIFDFNIVIIISVMVIVAIVNIIIALMVLIFERNKMIGILKSMGANNNLIRKIFLYKGAEIVIKGLMLGNIIFFTIVFIQKKFNIIKLNSEDYYVDILPFYLDSFFIVGLNVLFICISIFVLWFTFSIISKISPSKIINTK
;
A
#
# COMPACT_ATOMS: atom_id res chain seq x y z
N ASP A 1 -35.01 6.36 -42.43
CA ASP A 1 -34.93 5.81 -41.04
C ASP A 1 -33.55 6.06 -40.45
N LEU A 2 -33.41 7.20 -39.74
CA LEU A 2 -32.24 7.51 -38.96
C LEU A 2 -32.33 6.74 -37.63
N ARG A 3 -31.81 5.52 -37.60
CA ARG A 3 -31.60 4.79 -36.34
C ARG A 3 -30.34 5.34 -35.68
N ALA A 4 -30.52 6.14 -34.67
CA ALA A 4 -29.43 6.53 -33.77
C ALA A 4 -28.98 5.29 -32.96
N SER A 5 -28.02 4.53 -33.50
CA SER A 5 -27.37 3.47 -32.75
C SER A 5 -26.33 4.13 -31.82
N SER A 6 -26.47 3.92 -30.50
CA SER A 6 -25.49 4.37 -29.54
C SER A 6 -24.12 3.78 -29.89
N VAL A 7 -23.05 4.58 -29.80
CA VAL A 7 -21.66 4.11 -30.01
C VAL A 7 -21.34 2.93 -29.11
N LEU A 8 -21.95 2.87 -27.93
CA LEU A 8 -21.87 1.75 -26.98
C LEU A 8 -22.40 0.43 -27.56
N SER A 9 -23.55 0.45 -28.26
CA SER A 9 -24.14 -0.77 -28.83
C SER A 9 -23.42 -1.28 -30.08
N LYS A 10 -22.68 -0.39 -30.77
CA LYS A 10 -21.95 -0.78 -31.99
C LYS A 10 -20.54 -1.33 -31.66
N ASN A 11 -20.00 -1.04 -30.49
CA ASN A 11 -18.66 -1.44 -30.06
C ASN A 11 -18.67 -2.17 -28.70
N GLU A 12 -19.70 -2.96 -28.43
CA GLU A 12 -19.90 -3.69 -27.18
C GLU A 12 -18.68 -4.57 -26.82
N ASN A 13 -18.07 -5.17 -27.84
CA ASN A 13 -16.86 -5.98 -27.66
C ASN A 13 -15.66 -5.15 -27.14
N ILE A 14 -15.47 -3.92 -27.61
CA ILE A 14 -14.35 -3.06 -27.18
C ILE A 14 -14.54 -2.63 -25.72
N PHE A 15 -15.75 -2.27 -25.33
CA PHE A 15 -16.06 -1.91 -23.95
C PHE A 15 -15.95 -3.09 -22.99
N ASN A 16 -16.32 -4.28 -23.42
CA ASN A 16 -16.12 -5.52 -22.64
C ASN A 16 -14.60 -5.80 -22.44
N TRP A 17 -13.79 -5.64 -23.48
CA TRP A 17 -12.33 -5.77 -23.34
C TRP A 17 -11.75 -4.76 -22.34
N ILE A 18 -12.14 -3.49 -22.41
CA ILE A 18 -11.67 -2.45 -21.47
C ILE A 18 -12.06 -2.82 -20.03
N SER A 19 -13.29 -3.30 -19.80
CA SER A 19 -13.73 -3.70 -18.45
C SER A 19 -12.94 -4.88 -17.87
N ILE A 20 -12.45 -5.79 -18.71
CA ILE A 20 -11.58 -6.89 -18.30
C ILE A 20 -10.22 -6.36 -17.83
N PHE A 21 -9.66 -5.36 -18.52
CA PHE A 21 -8.41 -4.73 -18.09
C PHE A 21 -8.58 -4.01 -16.75
N ASP A 22 -9.66 -3.27 -16.55
CA ASP A 22 -9.96 -2.59 -15.28
C ASP A 22 -10.09 -3.60 -14.14
N PHE A 23 -10.76 -4.73 -14.37
CA PHE A 23 -10.87 -5.81 -13.39
C PHE A 23 -9.51 -6.42 -13.03
N ASN A 24 -8.64 -6.66 -14.00
CA ASN A 24 -7.29 -7.15 -13.77
C ASN A 24 -6.46 -6.17 -12.92
N ILE A 25 -6.56 -4.86 -13.19
CA ILE A 25 -5.89 -3.82 -12.41
C ILE A 25 -6.35 -3.86 -10.94
N VAL A 26 -7.65 -3.99 -10.70
CA VAL A 26 -8.21 -4.08 -9.34
C VAL A 26 -7.68 -5.32 -8.62
N ILE A 27 -7.60 -6.47 -9.29
CA ILE A 27 -7.03 -7.69 -8.71
C ILE A 27 -5.56 -7.46 -8.32
N ILE A 28 -4.75 -6.92 -9.23
CA ILE A 28 -3.32 -6.66 -8.99
C ILE A 28 -3.15 -5.73 -7.79
N ILE A 29 -3.88 -4.61 -7.75
CA ILE A 29 -3.83 -3.66 -6.63
C ILE A 29 -4.25 -4.36 -5.32
N SER A 30 -5.29 -5.18 -5.33
CA SER A 30 -5.77 -5.91 -4.15
C SER A 30 -4.70 -6.85 -3.60
N VAL A 31 -4.04 -7.61 -4.47
CA VAL A 31 -2.94 -8.50 -4.09
C VAL A 31 -1.77 -7.70 -3.52
N MET A 32 -1.39 -6.57 -4.15
CA MET A 32 -0.32 -5.71 -3.65
C MET A 32 -0.63 -5.15 -2.26
N VAL A 33 -1.88 -4.74 -2.01
CA VAL A 33 -2.32 -4.26 -0.69
C VAL A 33 -2.22 -5.37 0.36
N ILE A 34 -2.66 -6.60 0.04
CA ILE A 34 -2.55 -7.74 0.95
C ILE A 34 -1.08 -8.01 1.31
N VAL A 35 -0.19 -8.04 0.33
CA VAL A 35 1.25 -8.23 0.55
C VAL A 35 1.83 -7.11 1.42
N ALA A 36 1.44 -5.86 1.17
CA ALA A 36 1.86 -4.72 1.98
C ALA A 36 1.41 -4.85 3.44
N ILE A 37 0.17 -5.29 3.69
CA ILE A 37 -0.36 -5.53 5.03
C ILE A 37 0.47 -6.59 5.75
N VAL A 38 0.74 -7.72 5.10
CA VAL A 38 1.55 -8.81 5.68
C VAL A 38 2.95 -8.31 6.02
N ASN A 39 3.59 -7.53 5.14
CA ASN A 39 4.91 -6.95 5.38
C ASN A 39 4.91 -5.98 6.59
N ILE A 40 3.88 -5.15 6.73
CA ILE A 40 3.75 -4.25 7.89
C ILE A 40 3.64 -5.06 9.20
N ILE A 41 2.84 -6.15 9.20
CA ILE A 41 2.69 -7.03 10.37
C ILE A 41 4.04 -7.65 10.75
N ILE A 42 4.76 -8.21 9.78
CA ILE A 42 6.07 -8.82 10.00
C ILE A 42 7.07 -7.80 10.54
N ALA A 43 7.16 -6.62 9.91
CA ALA A 43 8.06 -5.56 10.35
C ALA A 43 7.80 -5.11 11.79
N LEU A 44 6.52 -5.02 12.19
CA LEU A 44 6.15 -4.72 13.57
C LEU A 44 6.52 -5.85 14.54
N MET A 45 6.30 -7.10 14.16
CA MET A 45 6.69 -8.25 14.99
C MET A 45 8.20 -8.23 15.25
N VAL A 46 9.00 -8.05 14.20
CA VAL A 46 10.46 -7.95 14.30
C VAL A 46 10.84 -6.79 15.23
N LEU A 47 10.27 -5.62 15.03
CA LEU A 47 10.52 -4.42 15.86
C LEU A 47 10.23 -4.67 17.34
N ILE A 48 9.13 -5.38 17.66
CA ILE A 48 8.75 -5.71 19.04
C ILE A 48 9.73 -6.71 19.63
N PHE A 49 10.11 -7.76 18.88
CA PHE A 49 11.07 -8.76 19.35
C PHE A 49 12.46 -8.16 19.60
N GLU A 50 12.96 -7.31 18.72
CA GLU A 50 14.24 -6.62 18.91
C GLU A 50 14.26 -5.72 20.15
N ARG A 51 13.11 -5.14 20.52
CA ARG A 51 12.96 -4.20 21.63
C ARG A 51 12.43 -4.82 22.91
N ASN A 52 12.39 -6.16 23.01
CA ASN A 52 11.85 -6.87 24.17
C ASN A 52 12.49 -6.45 25.51
N LYS A 53 13.83 -6.26 25.52
CA LYS A 53 14.53 -5.78 26.73
C LYS A 53 14.08 -4.40 27.15
N MET A 54 13.88 -3.49 26.20
CA MET A 54 13.36 -2.14 26.45
C MET A 54 11.94 -2.17 27.01
N ILE A 55 11.09 -3.05 26.47
CA ILE A 55 9.72 -3.24 26.98
C ILE A 55 9.75 -3.74 28.42
N GLY A 56 10.64 -4.69 28.73
CA GLY A 56 10.83 -5.21 30.10
C GLY A 56 11.22 -4.11 31.08
N ILE A 57 12.20 -3.29 30.74
CA ILE A 57 12.66 -2.15 31.56
C ILE A 57 11.52 -1.14 31.75
N LEU A 58 10.81 -0.75 30.70
CA LEU A 58 9.69 0.17 30.80
C LEU A 58 8.59 -0.37 31.72
N LYS A 59 8.29 -1.67 31.65
CA LYS A 59 7.30 -2.31 32.55
C LYS A 59 7.76 -2.35 33.99
N SER A 60 9.03 -2.61 34.28
CA SER A 60 9.58 -2.58 35.63
C SER A 60 9.54 -1.19 36.26
N MET A 61 9.61 -0.15 35.44
CA MET A 61 9.44 1.26 35.84
C MET A 61 7.96 1.67 35.98
N GLY A 62 7.00 0.74 35.81
CA GLY A 62 5.57 1.02 35.95
C GLY A 62 4.87 1.52 34.67
N ALA A 63 5.51 1.41 33.50
CA ALA A 63 4.88 1.83 32.25
C ALA A 63 3.63 1.00 31.92
N ASN A 64 2.52 1.69 31.70
CA ASN A 64 1.27 1.07 31.28
C ASN A 64 1.37 0.53 29.84
N ASN A 65 0.64 -0.55 29.53
CA ASN A 65 0.56 -1.13 28.19
C ASN A 65 0.16 -0.10 27.11
N ASN A 66 -0.67 0.88 27.46
CA ASN A 66 -1.07 1.95 26.57
C ASN A 66 0.10 2.87 26.17
N LEU A 67 1.05 3.13 27.08
CA LEU A 67 2.24 3.91 26.78
C LEU A 67 3.15 3.14 25.80
N ILE A 68 3.41 1.88 26.09
CA ILE A 68 4.21 1.00 25.23
C ILE A 68 3.60 0.95 23.82
N ARG A 69 2.28 0.75 23.75
CA ARG A 69 1.53 0.74 22.50
C ARG A 69 1.73 2.04 21.69
N LYS A 70 1.61 3.20 22.33
CA LYS A 70 1.82 4.50 21.66
C LYS A 70 3.22 4.62 21.05
N ILE A 71 4.26 4.19 21.77
CA ILE A 71 5.65 4.21 21.31
C ILE A 71 5.80 3.37 20.02
N PHE A 72 5.27 2.14 20.01
CA PHE A 72 5.38 1.27 18.85
C PHE A 72 4.50 1.70 17.67
N LEU A 73 3.31 2.25 17.94
CA LEU A 73 2.47 2.84 16.90
C LEU A 73 3.16 4.03 16.23
N TYR A 74 3.81 4.89 17.02
CA TYR A 74 4.55 6.03 16.47
C TYR A 74 5.74 5.58 15.62
N LYS A 75 6.49 4.58 16.08
CA LYS A 75 7.60 4.01 15.31
C LYS A 75 7.13 3.29 14.05
N GLY A 76 6.05 2.55 14.11
CA GLY A 76 5.44 1.93 12.94
C GLY A 76 4.96 2.96 11.93
N ALA A 77 4.29 4.02 12.38
CA ALA A 77 3.85 5.11 11.52
C ALA A 77 5.04 5.83 10.84
N GLU A 78 6.14 6.06 11.57
CA GLU A 78 7.38 6.63 11.01
C GLU A 78 7.90 5.80 9.84
N ILE A 79 7.94 4.47 9.98
CA ILE A 79 8.39 3.55 8.93
C ILE A 79 7.46 3.63 7.71
N VAL A 80 6.16 3.61 7.93
CA VAL A 80 5.15 3.70 6.86
C VAL A 80 5.27 5.02 6.09
N ILE A 81 5.40 6.15 6.80
CA ILE A 81 5.54 7.47 6.18
C ILE A 81 6.83 7.55 5.34
N LYS A 82 7.96 7.07 5.87
CA LYS A 82 9.23 7.03 5.13
C LYS A 82 9.13 6.15 3.88
N GLY A 83 8.51 4.97 3.99
CA GLY A 83 8.28 4.08 2.87
C GLY A 83 7.38 4.72 1.79
N LEU A 84 6.33 5.42 2.21
CA LEU A 84 5.42 6.10 1.32
C LEU A 84 6.08 7.30 0.60
N MET A 85 6.92 8.06 1.31
CA MET A 85 7.72 9.13 0.70
C MET A 85 8.68 8.57 -0.36
N LEU A 86 9.43 7.52 -0.05
CA LEU A 86 10.33 6.87 -1.00
C LEU A 86 9.57 6.31 -2.21
N GLY A 87 8.44 5.64 -1.98
CA GLY A 87 7.59 5.14 -3.05
C GLY A 87 7.09 6.23 -3.99
N ASN A 88 6.62 7.36 -3.45
CA ASN A 88 6.20 8.51 -4.26
C ASN A 88 7.37 9.13 -5.04
N ILE A 89 8.56 9.25 -4.43
CA ILE A 89 9.75 9.78 -5.13
C ILE A 89 10.10 8.88 -6.32
N ILE A 90 10.13 7.56 -6.12
CA ILE A 90 10.41 6.59 -7.19
C ILE A 90 9.35 6.70 -8.29
N PHE A 91 8.07 6.73 -7.93
CA PHE A 91 6.97 6.86 -8.87
C PHE A 91 7.10 8.13 -9.74
N PHE A 92 7.26 9.30 -9.12
CA PHE A 92 7.40 10.55 -9.86
C PHE A 92 8.67 10.59 -10.71
N THR A 93 9.75 9.96 -10.24
CA THR A 93 10.99 9.83 -11.01
C THR A 93 10.76 9.01 -12.28
N ILE A 94 10.11 7.85 -12.18
CA ILE A 94 9.80 7.00 -13.34
C ILE A 94 8.91 7.75 -14.34
N VAL A 95 7.85 8.41 -13.84
CA VAL A 95 6.95 9.20 -14.69
C VAL A 95 7.68 10.36 -15.38
N PHE A 96 8.57 11.05 -14.68
CA PHE A 96 9.36 12.13 -15.23
C PHE A 96 10.30 11.63 -16.34
N ILE A 97 11.01 10.52 -16.08
CA ILE A 97 11.91 9.89 -17.05
C ILE A 97 11.12 9.47 -18.29
N GLN A 98 9.97 8.83 -18.11
CA GLN A 98 9.12 8.40 -19.22
C GLN A 98 8.64 9.59 -20.07
N LYS A 99 8.16 10.67 -19.43
CA LYS A 99 7.70 11.88 -20.14
C LYS A 99 8.81 12.59 -20.89
N LYS A 100 10.06 12.54 -20.37
CA LYS A 100 11.19 13.23 -20.99
C LYS A 100 11.87 12.41 -22.09
N PHE A 101 12.00 11.12 -21.89
CA PHE A 101 12.80 10.26 -22.76
C PHE A 101 11.96 9.29 -23.61
N ASN A 102 10.65 9.17 -23.37
CA ASN A 102 9.75 8.27 -24.10
C ASN A 102 10.34 6.85 -24.23
N ILE A 103 10.85 6.29 -23.10
CA ILE A 103 11.58 5.02 -23.10
C ILE A 103 10.64 3.88 -23.50
N ILE A 104 9.42 3.87 -22.95
CA ILE A 104 8.41 2.88 -23.26
C ILE A 104 7.64 3.35 -24.49
N LYS A 105 7.98 2.78 -25.63
CA LYS A 105 7.27 2.98 -26.89
C LYS A 105 6.28 1.85 -27.10
N LEU A 106 5.12 2.18 -27.62
CA LEU A 106 4.09 1.22 -28.02
C LEU A 106 4.17 1.00 -29.53
N ASN A 107 3.81 -0.21 -30.01
CA ASN A 107 3.70 -0.45 -31.43
C ASN A 107 2.43 0.21 -31.95
N SER A 108 2.57 1.21 -32.82
CA SER A 108 1.45 1.97 -33.38
C SER A 108 0.45 1.12 -34.15
N GLU A 109 0.90 -0.03 -34.70
CA GLU A 109 0.06 -0.93 -35.46
C GLU A 109 -0.96 -1.65 -34.55
N ASP A 110 -0.58 -1.94 -33.29
CA ASP A 110 -1.44 -2.67 -32.35
C ASP A 110 -2.25 -1.74 -31.42
N TYR A 111 -1.70 -0.57 -31.08
CA TYR A 111 -2.24 0.28 -30.01
C TYR A 111 -2.73 1.65 -30.47
N TYR A 112 -2.58 2.00 -31.76
CA TYR A 112 -2.94 3.31 -32.32
C TYR A 112 -2.29 4.53 -31.62
N VAL A 113 -1.27 4.29 -30.79
CA VAL A 113 -0.54 5.31 -30.00
C VAL A 113 0.94 4.95 -29.99
N ASP A 114 1.81 5.90 -30.30
CA ASP A 114 3.27 5.69 -30.37
C ASP A 114 3.94 5.70 -28.99
N ILE A 115 3.33 6.36 -28.01
CA ILE A 115 3.91 6.61 -26.69
C ILE A 115 2.86 6.30 -25.62
N LEU A 116 3.28 5.64 -24.56
CA LEU A 116 2.41 5.36 -23.41
C LEU A 116 1.95 6.69 -22.75
N PRO A 117 0.65 7.08 -22.84
CA PRO A 117 0.17 8.31 -22.24
C PRO A 117 0.04 8.14 -20.72
N PHE A 118 0.74 8.98 -19.95
CA PHE A 118 0.53 9.07 -18.49
C PHE A 118 -0.46 10.18 -18.18
N TYR A 119 -1.68 9.79 -17.85
CA TYR A 119 -2.66 10.69 -17.26
C TYR A 119 -2.47 10.69 -15.74
N LEU A 120 -1.95 11.79 -15.21
CA LEU A 120 -1.73 11.98 -13.78
C LEU A 120 -2.90 12.75 -13.20
N ASP A 121 -3.85 12.03 -12.63
CA ASP A 121 -4.88 12.65 -11.80
C ASP A 121 -4.33 12.84 -10.38
N SER A 122 -4.04 14.10 -10.05
CA SER A 122 -3.51 14.46 -8.73
C SER A 122 -4.49 14.08 -7.60
N PHE A 123 -5.78 14.17 -7.83
CA PHE A 123 -6.78 13.80 -6.83
C PHE A 123 -6.76 12.30 -6.54
N PHE A 124 -6.63 11.48 -7.58
CA PHE A 124 -6.53 10.03 -7.45
C PHE A 124 -5.25 9.62 -6.71
N ILE A 125 -4.10 10.24 -7.03
CA ILE A 125 -2.82 9.96 -6.36
C ILE A 125 -2.89 10.29 -4.88
N VAL A 126 -3.42 11.47 -4.52
CA VAL A 126 -3.59 11.87 -3.12
C VAL A 126 -4.56 10.93 -2.41
N GLY A 127 -5.68 10.59 -3.06
CA GLY A 127 -6.66 9.64 -2.52
C GLY A 127 -6.06 8.28 -2.19
N LEU A 128 -5.25 7.71 -3.09
CA LEU A 128 -4.54 6.45 -2.86
C LEU A 128 -3.55 6.55 -1.68
N ASN A 129 -2.79 7.65 -1.57
CA ASN A 129 -1.87 7.86 -0.46
C ASN A 129 -2.60 7.93 0.88
N VAL A 130 -3.69 8.67 0.95
CA VAL A 130 -4.52 8.78 2.17
C VAL A 130 -5.13 7.44 2.54
N LEU A 131 -5.68 6.72 1.58
CA LEU A 131 -6.24 5.39 1.79
C LEU A 131 -5.18 4.42 2.33
N PHE A 132 -3.97 4.43 1.76
CA PHE A 132 -2.87 3.59 2.22
C PHE A 132 -2.44 3.93 3.65
N ILE A 133 -2.37 5.21 4.01
CA ILE A 133 -2.08 5.65 5.38
C ILE A 133 -3.15 5.16 6.35
N CYS A 134 -4.43 5.31 6.01
CA CYS A 134 -5.54 4.84 6.85
C CYS A 134 -5.48 3.32 7.09
N ILE A 135 -5.28 2.54 6.02
CA ILE A 135 -5.13 1.08 6.12
C ILE A 135 -3.92 0.74 7.01
N SER A 136 -2.78 1.40 6.78
CA SER A 136 -1.56 1.14 7.56
C SER A 136 -1.75 1.42 9.05
N ILE A 137 -2.35 2.55 9.41
CA ILE A 137 -2.64 2.89 10.81
C ILE A 137 -3.58 1.86 11.44
N PHE A 138 -4.61 1.44 10.71
CA PHE A 138 -5.53 0.41 11.16
C PHE A 138 -4.82 -0.92 11.43
N VAL A 139 -3.98 -1.37 10.51
CA VAL A 139 -3.18 -2.61 10.64
C VAL A 139 -2.22 -2.52 11.82
N LEU A 140 -1.51 -1.40 11.98
CA LEU A 140 -0.62 -1.14 13.11
C LEU A 140 -1.37 -1.24 14.45
N TRP A 141 -2.54 -0.61 14.52
CA TRP A 141 -3.38 -0.63 15.72
C TRP A 141 -3.87 -2.04 16.05
N PHE A 142 -4.34 -2.77 15.06
CA PHE A 142 -4.84 -4.12 15.19
C PHE A 142 -3.75 -5.11 15.60
N THR A 143 -2.60 -5.07 14.92
CA THR A 143 -1.45 -5.94 15.20
C THR A 143 -0.97 -5.77 16.64
N PHE A 144 -0.80 -4.52 17.10
CA PHE A 144 -0.39 -4.28 18.48
C PHE A 144 -1.43 -4.75 19.50
N SER A 145 -2.71 -4.62 19.18
CA SER A 145 -3.80 -5.09 20.09
C SER A 145 -3.78 -6.61 20.29
N ILE A 146 -3.35 -7.37 19.28
CA ILE A 146 -3.17 -8.82 19.39
C ILE A 146 -1.92 -9.16 20.19
N ILE A 147 -0.78 -8.55 19.86
CA ILE A 147 0.51 -8.85 20.48
C ILE A 147 0.53 -8.47 21.97
N SER A 148 -0.13 -7.37 22.34
CA SER A 148 -0.20 -6.94 23.75
C SER A 148 -0.96 -7.91 24.66
N LYS A 149 -1.80 -8.78 24.11
CA LYS A 149 -2.50 -9.85 24.82
C LYS A 149 -1.63 -11.08 25.04
N ILE A 150 -0.57 -11.26 24.26
CA ILE A 150 0.40 -12.33 24.42
C ILE A 150 1.35 -11.92 25.54
N SER A 151 1.11 -12.44 26.75
CA SER A 151 1.93 -12.15 27.94
C SER A 151 3.39 -12.60 27.69
N PRO A 152 4.40 -11.74 27.92
CA PRO A 152 5.81 -12.09 27.75
C PRO A 152 6.28 -13.21 28.68
N SER A 153 5.52 -13.51 29.75
CA SER A 153 5.86 -14.53 30.74
C SER A 153 5.89 -15.97 30.22
N LYS A 154 5.24 -16.27 29.08
CA LYS A 154 5.28 -17.61 28.48
C LYS A 154 6.52 -17.90 27.63
N ILE A 155 7.27 -16.88 27.21
CA ILE A 155 8.44 -17.06 26.33
C ILE A 155 9.72 -17.31 27.13
N ILE A 156 9.75 -16.98 28.42
CA ILE A 156 10.94 -17.13 29.29
C ILE A 156 11.03 -18.55 29.89
N ASN A 157 10.01 -19.36 29.81
CA ASN A 157 9.93 -20.67 30.48
C ASN A 157 10.22 -21.86 29.56
N THR A 158 10.82 -21.66 28.42
CA THR A 158 11.39 -22.71 27.57
C THR A 158 12.91 -22.63 27.62
N LYS A 159 13.44 -23.10 28.74
CA LYS A 159 14.78 -23.63 28.87
C LYS A 159 14.68 -25.06 29.29
#